data_59cb888b0402cb822d46b737b8b32839
#
_entry.id   59cb888b0402cb822d46b737b8b32839
#
_cell.length_a   1.000
_cell.length_b   1.000
_cell.length_c   1.000
_cell.angle_alpha   90.00
_cell.angle_beta   90.00
_cell.angle_gamma   90.00
#
_symmetry.space_group_name_H-M   'P 1'
#
loop_
_entity.id
_entity.type
_entity.pdbx_description
1 polymer ?
#
loop_
_entity_poly.entity_id
_entity_poly.type
_entity_poly.pdbx_seq_one_letter_code
_entity_poly.pdbx_strand_id
1 'polypeptide(L)'
;MSARRPADLGMPAFHPPADRSAPGPSASAPLDLTILYRGPLASCDYDCPYCPFGKRRDTPDQLRADRAALDRFAGWVTGQRGDTLSLLFTPWGEGLVRSWYRETLARLSRLPHVRRVAIQTNLSFRTDWLADADLATLALWATYHPGEVTHERFLAKCRELTALGVRYSVGVVGEPEHLEPARRLRAELPPEVYLWVNAAEGRTYTDPEAASWTDLDPLFAYSRTPHPSAGRPCRTGRTVISVDGAGTVRRCHFVRTELGNLYDGSYRAALGPRPCELAFCDCHIGYVHLETLPLYEVFGEGVLERIPHDR
;
A
#
# COMPACT_ATOMS: atom_id res chain seq x y z
N MET A 1 -28.40 9.81 -16.94
CA MET A 1 -28.13 11.23 -16.65
C MET A 1 -26.74 11.54 -17.20
N SER A 2 -26.64 12.50 -18.12
CA SER A 2 -25.42 12.76 -18.91
C SER A 2 -24.35 13.43 -18.07
N ALA A 3 -23.16 12.87 -18.04
CA ALA A 3 -22.00 13.46 -17.38
C ALA A 3 -21.62 14.77 -18.08
N ARG A 4 -21.54 15.88 -17.33
CA ARG A 4 -21.12 17.19 -17.85
C ARG A 4 -19.66 17.15 -18.25
N ARG A 5 -19.33 17.77 -19.38
CA ARG A 5 -17.96 17.84 -19.90
C ARG A 5 -17.11 18.83 -19.06
N PRO A 6 -15.79 18.60 -18.94
CA PRO A 6 -14.88 19.45 -18.14
C PRO A 6 -14.83 20.92 -18.52
N ALA A 7 -15.26 21.30 -19.73
CA ALA A 7 -15.28 22.69 -20.21
C ALA A 7 -16.25 23.61 -19.46
N ASP A 8 -17.21 23.06 -18.72
CA ASP A 8 -18.26 23.83 -18.02
C ASP A 8 -17.85 24.33 -16.63
N LEU A 9 -16.60 24.06 -16.19
CA LEU A 9 -16.14 24.37 -14.84
C LEU A 9 -15.15 25.54 -14.76
N GLY A 10 -14.96 26.34 -15.82
CA GLY A 10 -14.19 27.58 -15.79
C GLY A 10 -12.71 27.43 -15.38
N MET A 11 -12.09 26.27 -15.60
CA MET A 11 -10.69 26.04 -15.26
C MET A 11 -9.75 26.66 -16.30
N PRO A 12 -8.65 27.33 -15.90
CA PRO A 12 -7.67 27.88 -16.83
C PRO A 12 -7.03 26.75 -17.66
N ALA A 13 -6.76 27.02 -18.92
CA ALA A 13 -6.09 26.08 -19.82
C ALA A 13 -4.71 25.69 -19.27
N PHE A 14 -4.48 24.37 -19.17
CA PHE A 14 -3.20 23.81 -18.72
C PHE A 14 -2.14 24.03 -19.82
N HIS A 15 -1.11 24.79 -19.50
CA HIS A 15 0.13 24.81 -20.27
C HIS A 15 1.12 23.86 -19.58
N PRO A 16 1.57 22.77 -20.24
CA PRO A 16 2.57 21.90 -19.65
C PRO A 16 3.85 22.71 -19.37
N PRO A 17 4.47 22.57 -18.18
CA PRO A 17 5.77 23.18 -17.94
C PRO A 17 6.79 22.59 -18.93
N ALA A 18 7.70 23.45 -19.43
CA ALA A 18 8.78 23.05 -20.31
C ALA A 18 9.54 21.87 -19.70
N ASP A 19 9.86 20.90 -20.55
CA ASP A 19 10.61 19.69 -20.26
C ASP A 19 11.90 20.02 -19.46
N ARG A 20 11.88 19.76 -18.15
CA ARG A 20 13.06 19.73 -17.30
C ARG A 20 13.37 18.27 -17.01
N SER A 21 13.79 17.56 -18.03
CA SER A 21 14.38 16.21 -17.87
C SER A 21 15.75 16.37 -17.18
N ALA A 22 15.73 16.36 -15.84
CA ALA A 22 16.95 16.01 -15.13
C ALA A 22 17.34 14.60 -15.56
N PRO A 23 18.62 14.35 -15.94
CA PRO A 23 19.04 13.00 -16.30
C PRO A 23 18.74 12.05 -15.13
N GLY A 24 18.16 10.90 -15.44
CA GLY A 24 17.96 9.82 -14.47
C GLY A 24 19.29 9.41 -13.83
N PRO A 25 19.26 8.77 -12.66
CA PRO A 25 20.49 8.29 -12.01
C PRO A 25 21.28 7.40 -12.97
N SER A 26 22.61 7.52 -12.93
CA SER A 26 23.50 6.60 -13.66
C SER A 26 23.11 5.15 -13.35
N ALA A 27 23.17 4.26 -14.33
CA ALA A 27 22.81 2.84 -14.18
C ALA A 27 23.53 2.13 -13.01
N SER A 28 24.64 2.69 -12.55
CA SER A 28 25.47 2.16 -11.45
C SER A 28 25.32 2.91 -10.12
N ALA A 29 24.56 4.02 -10.05
CA ALA A 29 24.40 4.77 -8.82
C ALA A 29 23.50 4.02 -7.81
N PRO A 30 23.85 4.01 -6.52
CA PRO A 30 22.97 3.49 -5.46
C PRO A 30 21.60 4.15 -5.49
N LEU A 31 20.56 3.37 -5.33
CA LEU A 31 19.18 3.86 -5.23
C LEU A 31 18.67 3.77 -3.80
N ASP A 32 17.86 4.74 -3.39
CA ASP A 32 16.95 4.64 -2.25
C ASP A 32 15.54 4.51 -2.84
N LEU A 33 15.00 3.28 -2.82
CA LEU A 33 13.82 2.93 -3.62
C LEU A 33 12.75 2.24 -2.78
N THR A 34 11.54 2.76 -2.87
CA THR A 34 10.34 2.09 -2.37
C THR A 34 9.69 1.29 -3.50
N ILE A 35 9.44 0.02 -3.27
CA ILE A 35 8.82 -0.90 -4.23
C ILE A 35 7.45 -1.34 -3.71
N LEU A 36 6.41 -1.03 -4.47
CA LEU A 36 5.05 -1.52 -4.28
C LEU A 36 4.91 -2.82 -5.10
N TYR A 37 5.11 -3.97 -4.46
CA TYR A 37 5.06 -5.26 -5.15
C TYR A 37 3.65 -5.83 -5.15
N ARG A 38 3.16 -6.21 -6.32
CA ARG A 38 1.89 -6.90 -6.53
C ARG A 38 2.07 -8.11 -7.44
N GLY A 39 2.26 -9.27 -6.82
CA GLY A 39 2.25 -10.57 -7.51
C GLY A 39 0.86 -10.95 -8.05
N PRO A 40 0.75 -12.10 -8.71
CA PRO A 40 -0.51 -12.56 -9.30
C PRO A 40 -1.52 -13.13 -8.30
N LEU A 41 -1.19 -13.28 -7.00
CA LEU A 41 -2.11 -13.81 -5.97
C LEU A 41 -3.42 -13.02 -5.94
N ALA A 42 -4.54 -13.71 -6.21
CA ALA A 42 -5.87 -13.12 -6.19
C ALA A 42 -6.81 -13.74 -5.14
N SER A 43 -6.46 -14.92 -4.60
CA SER A 43 -7.28 -15.59 -3.59
C SER A 43 -7.19 -14.91 -2.23
N CYS A 44 -8.36 -14.72 -1.61
CA CYS A 44 -8.50 -14.32 -0.22
C CYS A 44 -9.27 -15.40 0.54
N ASP A 45 -9.07 -15.51 1.84
CA ASP A 45 -9.84 -16.39 2.74
C ASP A 45 -11.13 -15.70 3.26
N TYR A 46 -11.28 -14.38 3.04
CA TYR A 46 -12.51 -13.61 3.26
C TYR A 46 -13.26 -13.37 1.93
N ASP A 47 -14.55 -13.05 2.05
CA ASP A 47 -15.44 -12.74 0.91
C ASP A 47 -16.20 -11.42 1.13
N CYS A 48 -15.50 -10.38 1.58
CA CYS A 48 -16.08 -9.07 1.90
C CYS A 48 -16.86 -8.51 0.70
N PRO A 49 -18.16 -8.17 0.83
CA PRO A 49 -19.00 -7.74 -0.29
C PRO A 49 -18.50 -6.44 -0.96
N TYR A 50 -17.88 -5.56 -0.20
CA TYR A 50 -17.32 -4.28 -0.65
C TYR A 50 -15.90 -4.37 -1.23
N CYS A 51 -15.22 -5.53 -1.12
CA CYS A 51 -13.87 -5.68 -1.65
C CYS A 51 -13.92 -5.84 -3.17
N PRO A 52 -13.26 -4.98 -3.96
CA PRO A 52 -13.25 -5.11 -5.41
C PRO A 52 -12.25 -6.18 -5.91
N PHE A 53 -11.42 -6.75 -5.03
CA PHE A 53 -10.25 -7.54 -5.42
C PHE A 53 -10.41 -9.05 -5.18
N GLY A 54 -10.47 -9.51 -3.96
CA GLY A 54 -10.38 -10.91 -3.54
C GLY A 54 -11.54 -11.84 -3.96
N LYS A 55 -12.14 -11.64 -5.14
CA LYS A 55 -13.32 -12.38 -5.62
C LYS A 55 -13.01 -13.67 -6.36
N ARG A 56 -11.74 -14.03 -6.49
CA ARG A 56 -11.30 -15.22 -7.23
C ARG A 56 -10.67 -16.24 -6.30
N ARG A 57 -10.83 -17.52 -6.63
CA ARG A 57 -10.08 -18.62 -6.03
C ARG A 57 -9.03 -19.06 -7.04
N ASP A 58 -7.77 -18.85 -6.70
CA ASP A 58 -6.66 -19.28 -7.56
C ASP A 58 -6.57 -20.80 -7.61
N THR A 59 -6.35 -21.34 -8.79
CA THR A 59 -6.06 -22.75 -8.99
C THR A 59 -4.68 -23.11 -8.42
N PRO A 60 -4.39 -24.41 -8.20
CA PRO A 60 -3.04 -24.83 -7.77
C PRO A 60 -1.91 -24.33 -8.71
N ASP A 61 -2.17 -24.23 -10.03
CA ASP A 61 -1.19 -23.71 -11.00
C ASP A 61 -0.95 -22.20 -10.83
N GLN A 62 -2.01 -21.43 -10.59
CA GLN A 62 -1.91 -20.00 -10.33
C GLN A 62 -1.16 -19.74 -9.01
N LEU A 63 -1.42 -20.55 -7.98
CA LEU A 63 -0.69 -20.44 -6.71
C LEU A 63 0.79 -20.81 -6.86
N ARG A 64 1.11 -21.82 -7.70
CA ARG A 64 2.52 -22.12 -8.04
C ARG A 64 3.19 -20.98 -8.81
N ALA A 65 2.49 -20.37 -9.74
CA ALA A 65 2.98 -19.21 -10.50
C ALA A 65 3.21 -18.00 -9.58
N ASP A 66 2.29 -17.75 -8.62
CA ASP A 66 2.46 -16.69 -7.62
C ASP A 66 3.71 -16.92 -6.76
N ARG A 67 3.87 -18.14 -6.23
CA ARG A 67 5.07 -18.50 -5.46
C ARG A 67 6.35 -18.29 -6.29
N ALA A 68 6.39 -18.76 -7.52
CA ALA A 68 7.57 -18.60 -8.39
C ALA A 68 7.88 -17.12 -8.68
N ALA A 69 6.85 -16.29 -8.89
CA ALA A 69 7.00 -14.86 -9.09
C ALA A 69 7.55 -14.17 -7.83
N LEU A 70 7.04 -14.52 -6.65
CA LEU A 70 7.52 -13.98 -5.38
C LEU A 70 8.95 -14.42 -5.07
N ASP A 71 9.29 -15.69 -5.31
CA ASP A 71 10.64 -16.23 -5.11
C ASP A 71 11.65 -15.51 -6.03
N ARG A 72 11.28 -15.26 -7.29
CA ARG A 72 12.09 -14.48 -8.23
C ARG A 72 12.31 -13.04 -7.77
N PHE A 73 11.24 -12.38 -7.31
CA PHE A 73 11.33 -11.03 -6.77
C PHE A 73 12.24 -10.97 -5.54
N ALA A 74 12.04 -11.88 -4.59
CA ALA A 74 12.86 -11.95 -3.39
C ALA A 74 14.34 -12.29 -3.68
N GLY A 75 14.60 -13.11 -4.70
CA GLY A 75 15.95 -13.37 -5.20
C GLY A 75 16.61 -12.11 -5.75
N TRP A 76 15.86 -11.33 -6.54
CA TRP A 76 16.32 -10.02 -7.04
C TRP A 76 16.62 -9.05 -5.89
N VAL A 77 15.71 -8.87 -4.92
CA VAL A 77 15.94 -8.00 -3.73
C VAL A 77 17.22 -8.41 -3.00
N THR A 78 17.44 -9.71 -2.79
CA THR A 78 18.64 -10.23 -2.10
C THR A 78 19.93 -9.83 -2.81
N GLY A 79 19.89 -9.69 -4.13
CA GLY A 79 21.05 -9.30 -4.96
C GLY A 79 21.36 -7.79 -4.96
N GLN A 80 20.43 -6.93 -4.53
CA GLN A 80 20.56 -5.45 -4.65
C GLN A 80 21.32 -4.82 -3.48
N ARG A 81 22.47 -5.36 -3.11
CA ARG A 81 23.25 -4.95 -1.93
C ARG A 81 23.78 -3.51 -1.97
N GLY A 82 23.83 -2.90 -3.14
CA GLY A 82 24.25 -1.50 -3.34
C GLY A 82 23.12 -0.49 -3.16
N ASP A 83 21.86 -0.92 -3.15
CA ASP A 83 20.69 -0.06 -3.01
C ASP A 83 20.15 -0.11 -1.59
N THR A 84 19.32 0.87 -1.20
CA THR A 84 18.48 0.81 0.00
C THR A 84 17.03 0.61 -0.43
N LEU A 85 16.38 -0.42 0.08
CA LEU A 85 15.05 -0.80 -0.36
C LEU A 85 14.02 -0.71 0.78
N SER A 86 12.83 -0.21 0.44
CA SER A 86 11.62 -0.32 1.26
C SER A 86 10.55 -1.03 0.43
N LEU A 87 9.91 -2.05 0.99
CA LEU A 87 9.03 -2.96 0.25
C LEU A 87 7.62 -2.92 0.84
N LEU A 88 6.61 -2.71 0.01
CA LEU A 88 5.21 -2.88 0.38
C LEU A 88 4.57 -3.94 -0.52
N PHE A 89 4.16 -5.04 0.10
CA PHE A 89 3.42 -6.11 -0.58
C PHE A 89 1.93 -5.81 -0.55
N THR A 90 1.31 -5.77 -1.73
CA THR A 90 -0.10 -5.42 -1.92
C THR A 90 -0.81 -6.47 -2.77
N PRO A 91 -0.87 -7.74 -2.35
CA PRO A 91 -1.58 -8.77 -3.11
C PRO A 91 -3.06 -8.42 -3.27
N TRP A 92 -3.69 -8.95 -4.31
CA TRP A 92 -5.14 -8.78 -4.49
C TRP A 92 -5.96 -9.55 -3.45
N GLY A 93 -5.41 -10.67 -2.93
CA GLY A 93 -5.98 -11.48 -1.87
C GLY A 93 -5.18 -11.40 -0.57
N GLU A 94 -5.36 -12.40 0.33
CA GLU A 94 -4.60 -12.46 1.58
C GLU A 94 -3.29 -13.25 1.40
N GLY A 95 -2.17 -12.52 1.46
CA GLY A 95 -0.83 -13.10 1.28
C GLY A 95 -0.40 -13.95 2.47
N LEU A 96 -0.68 -13.52 3.70
CA LEU A 96 -0.11 -14.14 4.89
C LEU A 96 -0.74 -15.50 5.27
N VAL A 97 -1.85 -15.92 4.64
CA VAL A 97 -2.32 -17.31 4.76
C VAL A 97 -1.43 -18.28 3.96
N ARG A 98 -0.55 -17.77 3.10
CA ARG A 98 0.39 -18.56 2.29
C ARG A 98 1.76 -18.61 2.95
N SER A 99 2.33 -19.81 3.11
CA SER A 99 3.63 -19.99 3.77
C SER A 99 4.75 -19.25 3.03
N TRP A 100 4.73 -19.25 1.69
CA TRP A 100 5.77 -18.59 0.89
C TRP A 100 5.81 -17.07 1.07
N TYR A 101 4.69 -16.39 1.37
CA TYR A 101 4.72 -14.98 1.76
C TYR A 101 5.38 -14.79 3.12
N ARG A 102 4.99 -15.58 4.13
CA ARG A 102 5.55 -15.50 5.48
C ARG A 102 7.06 -15.74 5.47
N GLU A 103 7.50 -16.83 4.82
CA GLU A 103 8.91 -17.17 4.65
C GLU A 103 9.69 -16.06 3.94
N THR A 104 9.11 -15.48 2.88
CA THR A 104 9.73 -14.39 2.13
C THR A 104 9.86 -13.13 2.96
N LEU A 105 8.79 -12.69 3.65
CA LEU A 105 8.85 -11.48 4.47
C LEU A 105 9.85 -11.63 5.62
N ALA A 106 9.86 -12.78 6.31
CA ALA A 106 10.84 -13.07 7.35
C ALA A 106 12.28 -12.99 6.83
N ARG A 107 12.56 -13.57 5.67
CA ARG A 107 13.88 -13.51 5.03
C ARG A 107 14.27 -12.10 4.63
N LEU A 108 13.38 -11.36 3.95
CA LEU A 108 13.66 -10.01 3.45
C LEU A 108 13.84 -9.00 4.58
N SER A 109 13.13 -9.15 5.69
CA SER A 109 13.28 -8.27 6.85
C SER A 109 14.68 -8.29 7.48
N ARG A 110 15.43 -9.39 7.30
CA ARG A 110 16.80 -9.56 7.82
C ARG A 110 17.91 -9.06 6.91
N LEU A 111 17.58 -8.56 5.72
CA LEU A 111 18.59 -8.08 4.78
C LEU A 111 19.03 -6.66 5.18
N PRO A 112 20.35 -6.40 5.33
CA PRO A 112 20.85 -5.12 5.87
C PRO A 112 20.57 -3.92 4.96
N HIS A 113 20.29 -4.14 3.69
CA HIS A 113 19.94 -3.11 2.71
C HIS A 113 18.42 -2.93 2.54
N VAL A 114 17.63 -3.68 3.29
CA VAL A 114 16.16 -3.52 3.33
C VAL A 114 15.78 -2.75 4.59
N ARG A 115 15.30 -1.52 4.42
CA ARG A 115 14.93 -0.62 5.51
C ARG A 115 13.57 -0.97 6.09
N ARG A 116 12.62 -1.39 5.24
CA ARG A 116 11.24 -1.73 5.63
C ARG A 116 10.68 -2.84 4.76
N VAL A 117 10.00 -3.78 5.38
CA VAL A 117 9.15 -4.77 4.72
C VAL A 117 7.75 -4.66 5.31
N ALA A 118 6.79 -4.20 4.52
CA ALA A 118 5.41 -4.08 4.94
C ALA A 118 4.48 -4.91 4.03
N ILE A 119 3.34 -5.35 4.55
CA ILE A 119 2.31 -6.07 3.79
C ILE A 119 0.92 -5.65 4.24
N GLN A 120 -0.01 -5.53 3.26
CA GLN A 120 -1.44 -5.45 3.55
C GLN A 120 -2.00 -6.82 3.94
N THR A 121 -2.80 -6.88 5.02
CA THR A 121 -3.30 -8.15 5.55
C THR A 121 -4.60 -7.97 6.34
N ASN A 122 -5.44 -9.02 6.36
CA ASN A 122 -6.63 -9.13 7.20
C ASN A 122 -6.37 -9.80 8.57
N LEU A 123 -5.11 -10.10 8.90
CA LEU A 123 -4.65 -10.76 10.12
C LEU A 123 -5.17 -12.19 10.34
N SER A 124 -5.62 -12.89 9.33
CA SER A 124 -6.12 -14.28 9.46
C SER A 124 -5.04 -15.34 9.61
N PHE A 125 -3.78 -14.96 9.57
CA PHE A 125 -2.61 -15.83 9.62
C PHE A 125 -2.22 -16.27 11.05
N ARG A 126 -1.38 -17.29 11.14
CA ARG A 126 -0.70 -17.71 12.39
C ARG A 126 0.59 -16.90 12.57
N THR A 127 0.94 -16.59 13.82
CA THR A 127 2.05 -15.68 14.17
C THR A 127 3.40 -16.34 14.37
N ASP A 128 3.46 -17.69 14.41
CA ASP A 128 4.69 -18.48 14.66
C ASP A 128 5.88 -18.07 13.77
N TRP A 129 5.64 -17.69 12.52
CA TRP A 129 6.69 -17.25 11.58
C TRP A 129 7.35 -15.91 11.95
N LEU A 130 6.72 -15.10 12.80
CA LEU A 130 7.25 -13.82 13.26
C LEU A 130 8.53 -13.98 14.08
N ALA A 131 8.73 -15.15 14.71
CA ALA A 131 9.99 -15.49 15.39
C ALA A 131 11.18 -15.54 14.43
N ASP A 132 10.93 -15.75 13.14
CA ASP A 132 11.94 -15.78 12.09
C ASP A 132 12.15 -14.43 11.40
N ALA A 133 11.41 -13.38 11.77
CA ALA A 133 11.50 -12.06 11.17
C ALA A 133 12.32 -11.08 12.03
N ASP A 134 12.89 -10.07 11.39
CA ASP A 134 13.37 -8.88 12.09
C ASP A 134 12.18 -7.91 12.27
N LEU A 135 11.66 -7.82 13.50
CA LEU A 135 10.49 -7.01 13.83
C LEU A 135 10.77 -5.50 13.81
N ALA A 136 12.03 -5.08 13.81
CA ALA A 136 12.39 -3.67 13.62
C ALA A 136 12.17 -3.25 12.15
N THR A 137 12.33 -4.18 11.22
CA THR A 137 12.19 -3.97 9.77
C THR A 137 10.80 -4.34 9.27
N LEU A 138 10.17 -5.39 9.86
CA LEU A 138 8.85 -5.87 9.45
C LEU A 138 7.73 -4.98 9.99
N ALA A 139 6.72 -4.71 9.16
CA ALA A 139 5.51 -4.01 9.58
C ALA A 139 4.26 -4.56 8.90
N LEU A 140 3.09 -4.41 9.53
CA LEU A 140 1.82 -4.86 8.99
C LEU A 140 0.86 -3.69 8.81
N TRP A 141 0.27 -3.60 7.63
CA TRP A 141 -0.84 -2.70 7.34
C TRP A 141 -2.13 -3.51 7.40
N ALA A 142 -2.71 -3.64 8.61
CA ALA A 142 -3.83 -4.53 8.87
C ALA A 142 -5.18 -3.88 8.53
N THR A 143 -6.13 -4.68 8.07
CA THR A 143 -7.53 -4.24 7.87
C THR A 143 -8.47 -5.12 8.68
N TYR A 144 -9.29 -4.50 9.52
CA TYR A 144 -10.41 -5.14 10.18
C TYR A 144 -11.62 -5.19 9.24
N HIS A 145 -12.17 -6.37 9.05
CA HIS A 145 -13.32 -6.60 8.18
C HIS A 145 -14.50 -7.10 9.05
N PRO A 146 -15.35 -6.20 9.61
CA PRO A 146 -16.56 -6.60 10.30
C PRO A 146 -17.44 -7.46 9.39
N GLY A 147 -18.00 -8.54 9.93
CA GLY A 147 -18.76 -9.52 9.15
C GLY A 147 -17.96 -10.77 8.71
N GLU A 148 -16.65 -10.63 8.49
CA GLU A 148 -15.76 -11.77 8.13
C GLU A 148 -15.04 -12.35 9.35
N VAL A 149 -14.76 -11.51 10.34
CA VAL A 149 -14.12 -11.90 11.60
C VAL A 149 -14.81 -11.24 12.78
N THR A 150 -14.96 -11.97 13.88
CA THR A 150 -15.54 -11.39 15.10
C THR A 150 -14.57 -10.35 15.70
N HIS A 151 -15.14 -9.35 16.38
CA HIS A 151 -14.38 -8.32 17.07
C HIS A 151 -13.34 -8.93 18.04
N GLU A 152 -13.77 -9.88 18.84
CA GLU A 152 -12.94 -10.53 19.88
C GLU A 152 -11.74 -11.26 19.26
N ARG A 153 -11.96 -11.95 18.15
CA ARG A 153 -10.90 -12.69 17.45
C ARG A 153 -9.89 -11.73 16.83
N PHE A 154 -10.35 -10.63 16.19
CA PHE A 154 -9.47 -9.64 15.61
C PHE A 154 -8.66 -8.91 16.68
N LEU A 155 -9.32 -8.46 17.76
CA LEU A 155 -8.66 -7.79 18.89
C LEU A 155 -7.66 -8.70 19.60
N ALA A 156 -7.97 -9.99 19.77
CA ALA A 156 -7.02 -10.96 20.32
C ALA A 156 -5.75 -11.04 19.47
N LYS A 157 -5.90 -11.02 18.14
CA LYS A 157 -4.76 -10.98 17.21
C LYS A 157 -3.96 -9.68 17.35
N CYS A 158 -4.60 -8.54 17.49
CA CYS A 158 -3.92 -7.25 17.73
C CYS A 158 -3.12 -7.29 19.05
N ARG A 159 -3.70 -7.82 20.13
CA ARG A 159 -3.00 -8.00 21.42
C ARG A 159 -1.81 -8.94 21.32
N GLU A 160 -1.93 -10.02 20.56
CA GLU A 160 -0.83 -10.94 20.27
C GLU A 160 0.33 -10.24 19.56
N LEU A 161 0.04 -9.45 18.51
CA LEU A 161 1.04 -8.67 17.77
C LEU A 161 1.72 -7.63 18.66
N THR A 162 0.96 -6.93 19.49
CA THR A 162 1.52 -5.96 20.46
C THR A 162 2.44 -6.64 21.45
N ALA A 163 2.03 -7.80 22.01
CA ALA A 163 2.85 -8.57 22.96
C ALA A 163 4.16 -9.09 22.33
N LEU A 164 4.15 -9.39 21.02
CA LEU A 164 5.33 -9.78 20.26
C LEU A 164 6.21 -8.58 19.85
N GLY A 165 5.77 -7.34 20.04
CA GLY A 165 6.49 -6.15 19.62
C GLY A 165 6.45 -5.91 18.11
N VAL A 166 5.46 -6.47 17.41
CA VAL A 166 5.29 -6.26 15.97
C VAL A 166 4.80 -4.84 15.69
N ARG A 167 5.40 -4.19 14.74
CA ARG A 167 4.99 -2.88 14.24
C ARG A 167 3.78 -3.02 13.30
N TYR A 168 2.62 -2.43 13.64
CA TYR A 168 1.42 -2.52 12.81
C TYR A 168 0.48 -1.34 13.00
N SER A 169 -0.30 -1.05 11.99
CA SER A 169 -1.50 -0.21 12.07
C SER A 169 -2.75 -1.04 11.77
N VAL A 170 -3.90 -0.54 12.19
CA VAL A 170 -5.20 -1.17 11.92
C VAL A 170 -6.08 -0.19 11.19
N GLY A 171 -6.86 -0.65 10.24
CA GLY A 171 -7.84 0.16 9.57
C GLY A 171 -9.13 -0.54 9.28
N VAL A 172 -10.06 0.24 8.78
CA VAL A 172 -11.37 -0.23 8.32
C VAL A 172 -11.73 0.45 7.00
N VAL A 173 -12.64 -0.18 6.24
CA VAL A 173 -13.30 0.49 5.12
C VAL A 173 -14.49 1.29 5.65
N GLY A 174 -14.66 2.52 5.20
CA GLY A 174 -15.67 3.48 5.68
C GLY A 174 -17.10 3.17 5.24
N GLU A 175 -17.52 1.91 5.33
CA GLU A 175 -18.93 1.54 5.14
C GLU A 175 -19.74 1.91 6.39
N PRO A 176 -21.00 2.37 6.26
CA PRO A 176 -21.80 2.82 7.40
C PRO A 176 -21.89 1.81 8.53
N GLU A 177 -22.07 0.54 8.18
CA GLU A 177 -22.18 -0.59 9.11
C GLU A 177 -20.87 -0.88 9.85
N HIS A 178 -19.73 -0.36 9.38
CA HIS A 178 -18.43 -0.52 10.02
C HIS A 178 -18.14 0.53 11.08
N LEU A 179 -18.94 1.61 11.18
CA LEU A 179 -18.65 2.73 12.08
C LEU A 179 -18.65 2.30 13.55
N GLU A 180 -19.71 1.63 14.01
CA GLU A 180 -19.78 1.16 15.40
C GLU A 180 -18.75 0.06 15.72
N PRO A 181 -18.53 -0.94 14.83
CA PRO A 181 -17.39 -1.87 14.99
C PRO A 181 -16.03 -1.16 15.10
N ALA A 182 -15.79 -0.10 14.30
CA ALA A 182 -14.55 0.67 14.35
C ALA A 182 -14.41 1.48 15.65
N ARG A 183 -15.46 2.11 16.13
CA ARG A 183 -15.49 2.81 17.43
C ARG A 183 -15.18 1.87 18.59
N ARG A 184 -15.84 0.72 18.61
CA ARG A 184 -15.58 -0.33 19.60
C ARG A 184 -14.12 -0.80 19.54
N LEU A 185 -13.61 -1.05 18.34
CA LEU A 185 -12.22 -1.47 18.16
C LEU A 185 -11.25 -0.39 18.66
N ARG A 186 -11.46 0.89 18.31
CA ARG A 186 -10.60 2.00 18.78
C ARG A 186 -10.58 2.11 20.32
N ALA A 187 -11.71 1.89 20.97
CA ALA A 187 -11.80 1.97 22.42
C ALA A 187 -11.00 0.86 23.14
N GLU A 188 -10.78 -0.27 22.49
CA GLU A 188 -10.11 -1.45 23.08
C GLU A 188 -8.68 -1.68 22.55
N LEU A 189 -8.30 -1.03 21.44
CA LEU A 189 -6.91 -1.06 20.94
C LEU A 189 -6.00 -0.22 21.82
N PRO A 190 -4.72 -0.63 21.98
CA PRO A 190 -3.71 0.21 22.59
C PRO A 190 -3.65 1.60 21.91
N PRO A 191 -3.43 2.69 22.68
CA PRO A 191 -3.45 4.06 22.14
C PRO A 191 -2.36 4.29 21.08
N GLU A 192 -1.23 3.58 21.16
CA GLU A 192 -0.12 3.63 20.20
C GLU A 192 -0.45 2.98 18.85
N VAL A 193 -1.45 2.10 18.78
CA VAL A 193 -1.87 1.48 17.52
C VAL A 193 -2.75 2.47 16.75
N TYR A 194 -2.25 2.97 15.62
CA TYR A 194 -3.01 3.87 14.78
C TYR A 194 -4.17 3.15 14.09
N LEU A 195 -5.36 3.75 14.18
CA LEU A 195 -6.54 3.31 13.44
C LEU A 195 -6.79 4.28 12.29
N TRP A 196 -6.67 3.79 11.07
CA TRP A 196 -6.94 4.54 9.83
C TRP A 196 -8.26 4.11 9.20
N VAL A 197 -8.86 5.00 8.38
CA VAL A 197 -10.10 4.73 7.65
C VAL A 197 -9.88 4.97 6.16
N ASN A 198 -10.05 3.92 5.35
CA ASN A 198 -10.16 4.08 3.91
C ASN A 198 -11.61 4.35 3.52
N ALA A 199 -11.85 5.40 2.76
CA ALA A 199 -13.16 5.64 2.18
C ALA A 199 -13.60 4.45 1.32
N ALA A 200 -14.88 4.09 1.40
CA ALA A 200 -15.44 3.04 0.56
C ALA A 200 -15.47 3.49 -0.92
N GLU A 201 -15.14 2.58 -1.82
CA GLU A 201 -15.04 2.88 -3.26
C GLU A 201 -16.39 3.38 -3.80
N GLY A 202 -16.37 4.51 -4.52
CA GLY A 202 -17.54 5.10 -5.14
C GLY A 202 -18.53 5.75 -4.16
N ARG A 203 -18.24 5.79 -2.86
CA ARG A 203 -19.11 6.38 -1.85
C ARG A 203 -18.87 7.88 -1.68
N THR A 204 -19.98 8.63 -1.57
CA THR A 204 -19.98 10.02 -1.10
C THR A 204 -20.49 10.06 0.34
N TYR A 205 -19.79 10.78 1.20
CA TYR A 205 -20.14 10.95 2.60
C TYR A 205 -20.84 12.29 2.83
N THR A 206 -21.92 12.28 3.63
CA THR A 206 -22.50 13.51 4.17
C THR A 206 -21.55 14.12 5.20
N ASP A 207 -21.71 15.41 5.53
CA ASP A 207 -20.86 16.06 6.53
C ASP A 207 -20.92 15.38 7.92
N PRO A 208 -22.09 14.95 8.45
CA PRO A 208 -22.14 14.18 9.70
C PRO A 208 -21.42 12.82 9.63
N GLU A 209 -21.55 12.09 8.51
CA GLU A 209 -20.81 10.83 8.31
C GLU A 209 -19.32 11.07 8.28
N ALA A 210 -18.88 12.08 7.52
CA ALA A 210 -17.47 12.45 7.43
C ALA A 210 -16.89 12.87 8.78
N ALA A 211 -17.64 13.65 9.58
CA ALA A 211 -17.24 14.02 10.93
C ALA A 211 -17.05 12.79 11.82
N SER A 212 -18.01 11.85 11.80
CA SER A 212 -17.94 10.61 12.58
C SER A 212 -16.71 9.75 12.24
N TRP A 213 -16.30 9.71 10.98
CA TRP A 213 -15.08 8.99 10.55
C TRP A 213 -13.81 9.79 10.90
N THR A 214 -13.86 11.12 10.84
CA THR A 214 -12.74 12.00 11.22
C THR A 214 -12.43 11.93 12.71
N ASP A 215 -13.43 11.69 13.56
CA ASP A 215 -13.24 11.45 14.99
C ASP A 215 -12.40 10.19 15.27
N LEU A 216 -12.47 9.20 14.38
CA LEU A 216 -11.67 7.97 14.47
C LEU A 216 -10.30 8.10 13.79
N ASP A 217 -10.27 8.72 12.63
CA ASP A 217 -9.07 8.95 11.83
C ASP A 217 -9.01 10.41 11.35
N PRO A 218 -8.19 11.26 11.99
CA PRO A 218 -8.01 12.65 11.56
C PRO A 218 -7.58 12.82 10.10
N LEU A 219 -7.00 11.76 9.49
CA LEU A 219 -6.56 11.76 8.09
C LEU A 219 -7.65 11.30 7.12
N PHE A 220 -8.85 10.96 7.59
CA PHE A 220 -9.94 10.49 6.73
C PHE A 220 -10.29 11.45 5.58
N ALA A 221 -10.10 12.75 5.79
CA ALA A 221 -10.31 13.75 4.74
C ALA A 221 -9.48 13.49 3.47
N TYR A 222 -8.25 12.96 3.63
CA TYR A 222 -7.39 12.58 2.49
C TYR A 222 -7.85 11.31 1.79
N SER A 223 -8.49 10.40 2.51
CA SER A 223 -8.99 9.14 1.97
C SER A 223 -10.29 9.30 1.17
N ARG A 224 -11.18 10.23 1.59
CA ARG A 224 -12.51 10.39 1.01
C ARG A 224 -12.56 11.27 -0.26
N THR A 225 -11.48 11.95 -0.60
CA THR A 225 -11.48 12.93 -1.68
C THR A 225 -10.43 12.58 -2.74
N PRO A 226 -10.81 12.42 -4.01
CA PRO A 226 -9.83 12.28 -5.09
C PRO A 226 -8.95 13.52 -5.19
N HIS A 227 -7.64 13.33 -5.32
CA HIS A 227 -6.66 14.41 -5.37
C HIS A 227 -6.28 14.74 -6.81
N PRO A 228 -6.31 16.02 -7.24
CA PRO A 228 -5.78 16.42 -8.54
C PRO A 228 -4.33 15.94 -8.68
N SER A 229 -4.03 15.16 -9.72
CA SER A 229 -2.71 14.54 -9.90
C SER A 229 -2.05 14.84 -11.24
N ALA A 230 -2.79 15.19 -12.28
CA ALA A 230 -2.22 15.54 -13.57
C ALA A 230 -1.18 16.67 -13.44
N GLY A 231 0.05 16.42 -13.87
CA GLY A 231 1.14 17.37 -13.81
C GLY A 231 1.66 17.71 -12.41
N ARG A 232 1.10 17.11 -11.35
CA ARG A 232 1.55 17.37 -9.97
C ARG A 232 2.80 16.56 -9.62
N PRO A 233 3.69 17.12 -8.77
CA PRO A 233 4.86 16.40 -8.30
C PRO A 233 4.44 15.19 -7.46
N CYS A 234 5.10 14.07 -7.72
CA CYS A 234 4.82 12.80 -7.06
C CYS A 234 6.12 11.97 -6.98
N ARG A 235 6.30 11.26 -5.90
CA ARG A 235 7.46 10.36 -5.70
C ARG A 235 7.43 9.15 -6.62
N THR A 236 6.23 8.77 -7.13
CA THR A 236 6.09 7.60 -8.00
C THR A 236 6.75 7.80 -9.36
N GLY A 237 7.51 6.78 -9.81
CA GLY A 237 8.35 6.83 -11.01
C GLY A 237 9.74 7.42 -10.78
N ARG A 238 10.04 7.90 -9.57
CA ARG A 238 11.34 8.46 -9.18
C ARG A 238 11.96 7.65 -8.03
N THR A 239 11.40 7.72 -6.83
CA THR A 239 11.83 6.99 -5.63
C THR A 239 10.83 5.94 -5.16
N VAL A 240 9.66 5.90 -5.78
CA VAL A 240 8.62 4.90 -5.54
C VAL A 240 8.22 4.29 -6.88
N ILE A 241 8.21 2.98 -6.97
CA ILE A 241 7.79 2.24 -8.18
C ILE A 241 6.82 1.13 -7.83
N SER A 242 6.01 0.74 -8.79
CA SER A 242 5.17 -0.46 -8.72
C SER A 242 5.78 -1.56 -9.58
N VAL A 243 5.77 -2.80 -9.05
CA VAL A 243 6.33 -3.97 -9.72
C VAL A 243 5.30 -5.10 -9.67
N ASP A 244 5.04 -5.73 -10.81
CA ASP A 244 4.19 -6.92 -10.91
C ASP A 244 5.00 -8.24 -10.83
N GLY A 245 4.31 -9.38 -10.83
CA GLY A 245 4.95 -10.70 -10.76
C GLY A 245 5.87 -11.04 -11.93
N ALA A 246 5.72 -10.40 -13.08
CA ALA A 246 6.61 -10.54 -14.24
C ALA A 246 7.85 -9.64 -14.15
N GLY A 247 7.90 -8.76 -13.14
CA GLY A 247 8.95 -7.77 -12.97
C GLY A 247 8.72 -6.50 -13.79
N THR A 248 7.55 -6.33 -14.40
CA THR A 248 7.21 -5.10 -15.11
C THR A 248 7.15 -3.94 -14.13
N VAL A 249 7.92 -2.89 -14.39
CA VAL A 249 7.99 -1.70 -13.57
C VAL A 249 7.09 -0.62 -14.13
N ARG A 250 6.25 -0.07 -13.26
CA ARG A 250 5.41 1.10 -13.54
C ARG A 250 5.61 2.14 -12.46
N ARG A 251 5.20 3.39 -12.71
CA ARG A 251 5.30 4.43 -11.68
C ARG A 251 4.40 4.13 -10.46
N CYS A 252 3.18 3.65 -10.68
CA CYS A 252 2.25 3.20 -9.65
C CYS A 252 1.30 2.13 -10.21
N HIS A 253 0.48 1.50 -9.35
CA HIS A 253 -0.35 0.35 -9.73
C HIS A 253 -1.38 0.62 -10.84
N PHE A 254 -1.90 1.85 -10.94
CA PHE A 254 -2.99 2.20 -11.86
C PHE A 254 -2.54 3.01 -13.07
N VAL A 255 -1.26 3.33 -13.21
CA VAL A 255 -0.69 3.92 -14.41
C VAL A 255 -0.14 2.81 -15.30
N ARG A 256 -0.60 2.76 -16.56
CA ARG A 256 -0.29 1.66 -17.48
C ARG A 256 1.09 1.78 -18.13
N THR A 257 1.62 3.00 -18.25
CA THR A 257 2.92 3.24 -18.88
C THR A 257 4.03 2.49 -18.15
N GLU A 258 4.72 1.64 -18.88
CA GLU A 258 5.84 0.83 -18.38
C GLU A 258 7.12 1.66 -18.36
N LEU A 259 7.88 1.51 -17.27
CA LEU A 259 9.21 2.12 -17.11
C LEU A 259 10.35 1.17 -17.47
N GLY A 260 10.04 -0.09 -17.71
CA GLY A 260 10.99 -1.16 -17.99
C GLY A 260 10.72 -2.40 -17.15
N ASN A 261 11.75 -3.24 -17.00
CA ASN A 261 11.64 -4.47 -16.21
C ASN A 261 12.69 -4.48 -15.10
N LEU A 262 12.29 -5.03 -13.95
CA LEU A 262 13.11 -5.11 -12.75
C LEU A 262 14.32 -6.02 -12.97
N TYR A 263 14.11 -7.15 -13.66
CA TYR A 263 15.09 -8.24 -13.76
C TYR A 263 16.19 -8.01 -14.81
N ASP A 264 15.94 -7.18 -15.81
CA ASP A 264 16.96 -6.76 -16.80
C ASP A 264 17.58 -5.40 -16.47
N GLY A 265 17.07 -4.71 -15.42
CA GLY A 265 17.56 -3.42 -14.96
C GLY A 265 17.16 -2.22 -15.83
N SER A 266 16.40 -2.43 -16.91
CA SER A 266 16.00 -1.36 -17.86
C SER A 266 15.23 -0.22 -17.20
N TYR A 267 14.52 -0.48 -16.11
CA TYR A 267 13.77 0.53 -15.34
C TYR A 267 14.66 1.64 -14.77
N ARG A 268 15.94 1.38 -14.44
CA ARG A 268 16.81 2.34 -13.76
C ARG A 268 17.00 3.63 -14.56
N ALA A 269 17.22 3.51 -15.86
CA ALA A 269 17.36 4.65 -16.76
C ALA A 269 16.06 5.45 -16.95
N ALA A 270 14.91 4.83 -16.63
CA ALA A 270 13.61 5.47 -16.75
C ALA A 270 13.15 6.16 -15.45
N LEU A 271 13.89 6.02 -14.34
CA LEU A 271 13.56 6.71 -13.10
C LEU A 271 13.78 8.22 -13.22
N GLY A 272 12.80 8.99 -12.80
CA GLY A 272 12.91 10.45 -12.81
C GLY A 272 11.56 11.14 -12.60
N PRO A 273 11.58 12.47 -12.39
CA PRO A 273 10.35 13.25 -12.30
C PRO A 273 9.57 13.15 -13.61
N ARG A 274 8.29 12.80 -13.51
CA ARG A 274 7.39 12.79 -14.67
C ARG A 274 5.96 13.13 -14.24
N PRO A 275 5.19 13.83 -15.10
CA PRO A 275 3.81 14.18 -14.81
C PRO A 275 2.95 12.90 -14.62
N CYS A 276 1.95 12.99 -13.77
CA CYS A 276 0.94 11.93 -13.68
C CYS A 276 0.02 11.97 -14.90
N GLU A 277 -0.28 10.81 -15.47
CA GLU A 277 -1.19 10.65 -16.61
C GLU A 277 -2.66 10.70 -16.18
N LEU A 278 -2.94 10.44 -14.90
CA LEU A 278 -4.29 10.44 -14.35
C LEU A 278 -4.67 11.86 -13.91
N ALA A 279 -5.92 12.26 -14.19
CA ALA A 279 -6.44 13.55 -13.76
C ALA A 279 -6.52 13.65 -12.23
N PHE A 280 -6.90 12.54 -11.58
CA PHE A 280 -7.04 12.42 -10.14
C PHE A 280 -6.39 11.15 -9.62
N CYS A 281 -5.92 11.20 -8.38
CA CYS A 281 -5.41 10.06 -7.61
C CYS A 281 -6.34 9.83 -6.41
N ASP A 282 -7.00 8.67 -6.39
CA ASP A 282 -7.91 8.20 -5.33
C ASP A 282 -7.45 6.85 -4.74
N CYS A 283 -6.37 6.29 -5.26
CA CYS A 283 -5.81 5.04 -4.78
C CYS A 283 -5.20 5.20 -3.38
N HIS A 284 -5.70 4.47 -2.39
CA HIS A 284 -5.24 4.51 -1.00
C HIS A 284 -3.76 4.16 -0.82
N ILE A 285 -3.15 3.43 -1.76
CA ILE A 285 -1.71 3.18 -1.78
C ILE A 285 -0.98 4.35 -2.46
N GLY A 286 -1.62 4.96 -3.48
CA GLY A 286 -0.99 5.91 -4.38
C GLY A 286 -0.93 7.34 -3.89
N TYR A 287 -2.05 7.91 -3.41
CA TYR A 287 -2.14 9.34 -3.11
C TYR A 287 -1.15 9.82 -2.04
N VAL A 288 -0.76 8.95 -1.13
CA VAL A 288 0.25 9.27 -0.10
C VAL A 288 1.57 9.74 -0.69
N HIS A 289 1.87 9.36 -1.94
CA HIS A 289 3.11 9.72 -2.63
C HIS A 289 3.03 11.06 -3.38
N LEU A 290 1.85 11.72 -3.41
CA LEU A 290 1.73 13.09 -3.95
C LEU A 290 2.47 14.07 -3.04
N GLU A 291 3.43 14.82 -3.60
CA GLU A 291 4.22 15.80 -2.85
C GLU A 291 3.43 17.08 -2.51
N THR A 292 2.19 17.17 -3.00
CA THR A 292 1.23 18.25 -2.63
C THR A 292 0.47 17.94 -1.34
N LEU A 293 0.63 16.75 -0.77
CA LEU A 293 0.00 16.34 0.48
C LEU A 293 1.06 16.18 1.57
N PRO A 294 0.77 16.54 2.84
CA PRO A 294 1.75 16.50 3.93
C PRO A 294 1.96 15.08 4.50
N LEU A 295 1.56 14.03 3.77
CA LEU A 295 1.47 12.67 4.32
C LEU A 295 2.84 12.03 4.60
N TYR A 296 3.90 12.45 3.89
CA TYR A 296 5.26 12.04 4.26
C TYR A 296 5.76 12.73 5.54
N GLU A 297 5.27 13.94 5.84
CA GLU A 297 5.54 14.62 7.11
C GLU A 297 4.81 13.93 8.26
N VAL A 298 3.57 13.46 8.02
CA VAL A 298 2.76 12.75 9.02
C VAL A 298 3.32 11.36 9.32
N PHE A 299 3.64 10.58 8.28
CA PHE A 299 4.01 9.17 8.47
C PHE A 299 5.54 8.95 8.58
N GLY A 300 6.37 9.85 8.03
CA GLY A 300 7.82 9.64 8.01
C GLY A 300 8.20 8.27 7.43
N GLU A 301 8.97 7.50 8.18
CA GLU A 301 9.36 6.13 7.81
C GLU A 301 8.22 5.11 7.90
N GLY A 302 7.10 5.46 8.56
CA GLY A 302 5.90 4.63 8.69
C GLY A 302 4.92 4.74 7.52
N VAL A 303 5.32 5.36 6.40
CA VAL A 303 4.44 5.60 5.26
C VAL A 303 3.86 4.34 4.63
N LEU A 304 4.58 3.21 4.64
CA LEU A 304 4.14 1.97 4.02
C LEU A 304 3.06 1.26 4.84
N GLU A 305 3.22 1.25 6.14
CA GLU A 305 2.29 0.63 7.08
C GLU A 305 1.29 1.61 7.70
N ARG A 306 1.32 2.89 7.28
CA ARG A 306 0.42 3.93 7.77
C ARG A 306 0.51 4.16 9.28
N ILE A 307 1.71 4.21 9.82
CA ILE A 307 1.96 4.55 11.23
C ILE A 307 2.53 5.97 11.28
N PRO A 308 1.81 6.96 11.88
CA PRO A 308 2.34 8.30 12.10
C PRO A 308 3.60 8.29 12.96
N HIS A 309 4.55 9.18 12.69
CA HIS A 309 5.86 9.19 13.38
C HIS A 309 5.77 9.69 14.82
N ASP A 310 4.73 10.44 15.18
CA ASP A 310 4.50 10.96 16.54
C ASP A 310 3.76 9.98 17.45
N ARG A 311 3.67 8.68 17.09
CA ARG A 311 2.99 7.61 17.85
C ARG A 311 3.90 6.45 18.18
#